data_3bae81417e497c3e3e276d2c3782cb48
#
_entry.id   3bae81417e497c3e3e276d2c3782cb48
#
_cell.length_a   1.000
_cell.length_b   1.000
_cell.length_c   1.000
_cell.angle_alpha   90.00
_cell.angle_beta   90.00
_cell.angle_gamma   90.00
#
_symmetry.space_group_name_H-M   'P 1'
#
loop_
_entity.id
_entity.type
_entity.pdbx_description
1 polymer ?
#
loop_
_entity_poly.entity_id
_entity_poly.type
_entity_poly.pdbx_seq_one_letter_code
_entity_poly.pdbx_strand_id
1 'polypeptide(L)'
;MIYYLDKTWVNAGHTITKKWVNSTVTSAREAFLNDLSTGVKDPSGKGKRLIVLHIGSENGFVEDGILIFEPKKKGDYHEEMNLEIFEKWFKNILTKVEDNAVIVMDNTAYNSRRSEKVPTANMRKAEIQAWLESKNIAFEYDMIKVELLQLVRENRPLENKCVVDEIAKAAGRIVLRLP
;
A
#
# COMPACT_ATOMS: atom_id res chain seq x y z
N MET A 1 -9.37 18.09 -10.32
CA MET A 1 -8.33 18.16 -9.26
C MET A 1 -7.48 16.88 -9.26
N ILE A 2 -6.18 16.98 -8.94
CA ILE A 2 -5.30 15.81 -8.77
C ILE A 2 -4.97 15.67 -7.30
N TYR A 3 -5.12 14.45 -6.77
CA TYR A 3 -4.78 14.09 -5.40
C TYR A 3 -3.67 13.04 -5.41
N TYR A 4 -2.75 13.15 -4.46
CA TYR A 4 -1.64 12.24 -4.26
C TYR A 4 -1.83 11.49 -2.95
N LEU A 5 -1.74 10.18 -3.01
CA LEU A 5 -1.90 9.28 -1.87
C LEU A 5 -0.60 8.53 -1.65
N ASP A 6 -0.07 8.59 -0.44
CA ASP A 6 1.14 7.87 -0.08
C ASP A 6 1.11 7.33 1.34
N LYS A 7 1.88 6.28 1.57
CA LYS A 7 2.07 5.62 2.86
C LYS A 7 3.50 5.80 3.34
N THR A 8 3.65 6.36 4.52
CA THR A 8 4.93 6.49 5.20
C THR A 8 4.88 5.88 6.61
N TRP A 9 5.98 5.94 7.32
CA TRP A 9 6.05 5.47 8.71
C TRP A 9 6.98 6.34 9.55
N VAL A 10 6.69 6.38 10.85
CA VAL A 10 7.50 7.03 11.86
C VAL A 10 7.83 6.00 12.95
N ASN A 11 9.10 5.90 13.31
CA ASN A 11 9.53 5.07 14.42
C ASN A 11 9.69 5.92 15.68
N ALA A 12 9.32 5.40 16.86
CA ALA A 12 9.48 6.08 18.14
C ALA A 12 10.93 6.46 18.44
N GLY A 13 11.88 5.67 17.93
CA GLY A 13 13.32 5.92 18.03
C GLY A 13 13.90 6.64 16.79
N HIS A 14 13.07 7.31 15.99
CA HIS A 14 13.55 8.03 14.82
C HIS A 14 14.34 9.26 15.29
N THR A 15 15.64 9.27 15.02
CA THR A 15 16.55 10.35 15.35
C THR A 15 17.19 10.93 14.10
N ILE A 16 17.60 12.18 14.19
CA ILE A 16 18.35 12.85 13.13
C ILE A 16 19.73 12.21 13.09
N THR A 17 20.11 11.61 11.96
CA THR A 17 21.43 10.97 11.78
C THR A 17 22.58 11.95 11.61
N LYS A 18 22.28 13.22 11.33
CA LYS A 18 23.26 14.29 11.17
C LYS A 18 22.80 15.51 11.95
N LYS A 19 23.73 16.16 12.65
CA LYS A 19 23.48 17.44 13.31
C LYS A 19 24.65 18.39 13.08
N TRP A 20 24.36 19.66 13.17
CA TRP A 20 25.39 20.68 13.20
C TRP A 20 26.11 20.63 14.55
N VAL A 21 27.43 20.50 14.52
CA VAL A 21 28.29 20.55 15.71
C VAL A 21 29.27 21.69 15.57
N ASN A 22 29.66 22.28 16.70
CA ASN A 22 30.72 23.26 16.70
C ASN A 22 32.05 22.60 16.32
N SER A 23 32.67 23.04 15.24
CA SER A 23 33.93 22.47 14.72
C SER A 23 35.13 22.67 15.66
N THR A 24 35.00 23.55 16.65
CA THR A 24 36.08 23.75 17.64
C THR A 24 36.07 22.73 18.75
N VAL A 25 34.99 21.94 18.90
CA VAL A 25 34.88 20.89 19.91
C VAL A 25 35.35 19.58 19.33
N THR A 26 36.46 19.06 19.84
CA THR A 26 37.15 17.89 19.29
C THR A 26 36.72 16.58 19.94
N SER A 27 36.07 16.62 21.10
CA SER A 27 35.64 15.41 21.81
C SER A 27 34.33 15.57 22.58
N ALA A 28 33.64 14.45 22.83
CA ALA A 28 32.41 14.42 23.64
C ALA A 28 32.66 14.91 25.09
N ARG A 29 33.87 14.66 25.62
CA ARG A 29 34.27 15.14 26.97
C ARG A 29 34.41 16.66 26.99
N GLU A 30 35.01 17.23 25.97
CA GLU A 30 35.15 18.69 25.83
C GLU A 30 33.80 19.34 25.66
N ALA A 31 32.89 18.77 24.87
CA ALA A 31 31.52 19.24 24.75
C ALA A 31 30.80 19.26 26.09
N PHE A 32 30.94 18.19 26.89
CA PHE A 32 30.36 18.10 28.23
C PHE A 32 30.90 19.17 29.20
N LEU A 33 32.21 19.40 29.19
CA LEU A 33 32.86 20.38 30.04
C LEU A 33 32.47 21.83 29.69
N ASN A 34 32.06 22.08 28.45
CA ASN A 34 31.62 23.39 27.97
C ASN A 34 30.07 23.52 27.93
N ASP A 35 29.35 22.69 28.67
CA ASP A 35 27.86 22.67 28.71
C ASP A 35 27.23 22.51 27.32
N LEU A 36 27.95 21.93 26.34
CA LEU A 36 27.46 21.69 25.02
C LEU A 36 26.88 20.26 24.93
N SER A 37 25.83 20.12 24.14
CA SER A 37 25.24 18.81 23.90
C SER A 37 26.24 17.84 23.25
N THR A 38 26.51 16.69 23.89
CA THR A 38 27.40 15.64 23.38
C THR A 38 26.83 14.86 22.18
N GLY A 39 25.63 15.18 21.77
CA GLY A 39 24.96 14.53 20.65
C GLY A 39 23.56 14.07 21.00
N VAL A 40 22.82 13.69 19.98
CA VAL A 40 21.54 13.00 20.15
C VAL A 40 21.86 11.59 20.63
N LYS A 41 21.24 11.13 21.74
CA LYS A 41 21.34 9.74 22.16
C LYS A 41 20.72 8.88 21.07
N ASP A 42 21.53 8.02 20.45
CA ASP A 42 20.98 7.01 19.56
C ASP A 42 20.17 6.02 20.39
N PRO A 43 18.87 5.90 20.17
CA PRO A 43 18.09 4.89 20.85
C PRO A 43 18.58 3.51 20.40
N SER A 44 18.65 2.56 21.32
CA SER A 44 19.11 1.18 21.09
C SER A 44 18.14 0.34 20.26
N GLY A 45 17.54 0.93 19.24
CA GLY A 45 16.59 0.28 18.33
C GLY A 45 15.57 1.27 17.77
N LYS A 46 14.85 0.83 16.73
CA LYS A 46 13.84 1.67 16.05
C LYS A 46 12.59 1.94 16.88
N GLY A 47 12.41 1.22 18.00
CA GLY A 47 11.23 1.34 18.84
C GLY A 47 9.91 0.94 18.15
N LYS A 48 8.80 1.45 18.65
CA LYS A 48 7.47 1.28 18.04
C LYS A 48 7.39 2.05 16.73
N ARG A 49 6.66 1.49 15.78
CA ARG A 49 6.45 2.07 14.46
C ARG A 49 5.00 2.50 14.31
N LEU A 50 4.77 3.71 13.85
CA LEU A 50 3.47 4.19 13.41
C LEU A 50 3.45 4.21 11.89
N ILE A 51 2.39 3.71 11.30
CA ILE A 51 2.12 3.81 9.87
C ILE A 51 1.16 4.98 9.67
N VAL A 52 1.50 5.83 8.71
CA VAL A 52 0.74 7.01 8.33
C VAL A 52 0.40 6.90 6.85
N LEU A 53 -0.87 6.91 6.54
CA LEU A 53 -1.40 7.01 5.19
C LEU A 53 -2.14 8.33 5.07
N HIS A 54 -1.84 9.11 4.05
CA HIS A 54 -2.49 10.39 3.83
C HIS A 54 -2.73 10.67 2.35
N ILE A 55 -3.65 11.58 2.08
CA ILE A 55 -3.98 12.06 0.75
C ILE A 55 -4.00 13.58 0.75
N GLY A 56 -3.48 14.19 -0.31
CA GLY A 56 -3.41 15.63 -0.47
C GLY A 56 -3.43 16.06 -1.92
N SER A 57 -3.58 17.36 -2.15
CA SER A 57 -3.56 18.01 -3.45
C SER A 57 -2.67 19.26 -3.40
N GLU A 58 -2.65 20.05 -4.45
CA GLU A 58 -2.01 21.37 -4.47
C GLU A 58 -2.56 22.33 -3.38
N ASN A 59 -3.79 22.11 -2.93
CA ASN A 59 -4.44 22.90 -1.88
C ASN A 59 -4.09 22.39 -0.46
N GLY A 60 -3.23 21.39 -0.34
CA GLY A 60 -2.84 20.78 0.92
C GLY A 60 -3.48 19.43 1.18
N PHE A 61 -3.43 18.98 2.43
CA PHE A 61 -3.99 17.69 2.84
C PHE A 61 -5.50 17.75 2.96
N VAL A 62 -6.14 16.64 2.59
CA VAL A 62 -7.59 16.48 2.76
C VAL A 62 -7.91 16.38 4.25
N GLU A 63 -8.86 17.19 4.72
CA GLU A 63 -9.30 17.19 6.13
C GLU A 63 -9.85 15.80 6.52
N ASP A 64 -9.43 15.30 7.69
CA ASP A 64 -9.67 13.91 8.15
C ASP A 64 -9.28 12.83 7.11
N GLY A 65 -8.38 13.15 6.21
CA GLY A 65 -7.87 12.23 5.20
C GLY A 65 -6.72 11.36 5.70
N ILE A 66 -6.29 11.54 6.93
CA ILE A 66 -5.20 10.77 7.53
C ILE A 66 -5.69 9.45 8.12
N LEU A 67 -4.91 8.39 7.94
CA LEU A 67 -5.05 7.13 8.67
C LEU A 67 -3.75 6.83 9.39
N ILE A 68 -3.80 6.73 10.73
CA ILE A 68 -2.66 6.39 11.57
C ILE A 68 -2.97 5.13 12.35
N PHE A 69 -2.05 4.18 12.38
CA PHE A 69 -2.17 2.99 13.23
C PHE A 69 -0.81 2.43 13.63
N GLU A 70 -0.80 1.73 14.76
CA GLU A 70 0.35 1.00 15.26
C GLU A 70 0.21 -0.48 14.85
N PRO A 71 1.15 -1.04 14.08
CA PRO A 71 1.10 -2.45 13.72
C PRO A 71 1.28 -3.33 14.97
N LYS A 72 0.45 -4.36 15.11
CA LYS A 72 0.53 -5.29 16.24
C LYS A 72 1.75 -6.19 16.07
N LYS A 73 2.54 -6.32 17.14
CA LYS A 73 3.82 -7.04 17.21
C LYS A 73 3.78 -8.57 16.94
N LYS A 74 2.67 -9.16 16.59
CA LYS A 74 2.53 -10.61 16.34
C LYS A 74 1.97 -10.83 14.93
N GLY A 75 2.85 -11.02 13.98
CA GLY A 75 2.48 -11.40 12.63
C GLY A 75 3.55 -11.03 11.61
N ASP A 76 3.43 -11.61 10.45
CA ASP A 76 4.27 -11.37 9.30
C ASP A 76 4.26 -9.88 8.91
N TYR A 77 5.33 -9.37 8.36
CA TYR A 77 5.53 -7.97 7.95
C TYR A 77 4.40 -7.40 7.06
N HIS A 78 3.52 -8.29 6.56
CA HIS A 78 2.39 -7.99 5.68
C HIS A 78 1.07 -7.67 6.39
N GLU A 79 0.95 -7.88 7.72
CA GLU A 79 -0.29 -7.57 8.48
C GLU A 79 -0.43 -6.08 8.85
N GLU A 80 0.53 -5.27 8.49
CA GLU A 80 0.58 -3.86 8.91
C GLU A 80 -0.48 -2.98 8.25
N MET A 81 -0.76 -3.19 6.97
CA MET A 81 -1.85 -2.56 6.23
C MET A 81 -2.55 -3.65 5.44
N ASN A 82 -3.73 -4.07 5.88
CA ASN A 82 -4.50 -5.04 5.13
C ASN A 82 -5.43 -4.36 4.11
N LEU A 83 -5.85 -5.14 3.14
CA LEU A 83 -6.76 -4.71 2.07
C LEU A 83 -8.07 -4.12 2.59
N GLU A 84 -8.64 -4.70 3.66
CA GLU A 84 -9.93 -4.29 4.20
C GLU A 84 -9.87 -2.92 4.88
N ILE A 85 -8.80 -2.67 5.66
CA ILE A 85 -8.57 -1.37 6.31
C ILE A 85 -8.38 -0.30 5.25
N PHE A 86 -7.55 -0.59 4.24
CA PHE A 86 -7.32 0.35 3.13
C PHE A 86 -8.60 0.65 2.36
N GLU A 87 -9.33 -0.36 1.93
CA GLU A 87 -10.57 -0.19 1.16
C GLU A 87 -11.65 0.57 1.93
N LYS A 88 -11.78 0.31 3.24
CA LYS A 88 -12.72 1.03 4.10
C LYS A 88 -12.35 2.51 4.21
N TRP A 89 -11.06 2.79 4.46
CA TRP A 89 -10.54 4.15 4.52
C TRP A 89 -10.69 4.85 3.17
N PHE A 90 -10.33 4.18 2.08
CA PHE A 90 -10.41 4.74 0.72
C PHE A 90 -11.85 5.11 0.33
N LYS A 91 -12.82 4.26 0.65
CA LYS A 91 -14.25 4.59 0.46
C LYS A 91 -14.67 5.88 1.18
N ASN A 92 -14.18 6.07 2.42
CA ASN A 92 -14.43 7.30 3.16
C ASN A 92 -13.74 8.51 2.49
N ILE A 93 -12.51 8.35 1.99
CA ILE A 93 -11.79 9.41 1.28
C ILE A 93 -12.52 9.84 0.01
N LEU A 94 -13.11 8.92 -0.73
CA LEU A 94 -13.85 9.24 -1.95
C LEU A 94 -15.07 10.17 -1.68
N THR A 95 -15.58 10.23 -0.48
CA THR A 95 -16.66 11.19 -0.12
C THR A 95 -16.14 12.60 0.13
N LYS A 96 -14.83 12.76 0.31
CA LYS A 96 -14.17 14.02 0.67
C LYS A 96 -13.42 14.67 -0.48
N VAL A 97 -13.09 13.90 -1.52
CA VAL A 97 -12.45 14.41 -2.73
C VAL A 97 -13.48 14.80 -3.77
N GLU A 98 -13.13 15.78 -4.60
CA GLU A 98 -13.99 16.32 -5.64
C GLU A 98 -14.43 15.26 -6.66
N ASP A 99 -15.57 15.50 -7.30
CA ASP A 99 -16.03 14.68 -8.42
C ASP A 99 -15.05 14.81 -9.60
N ASN A 100 -14.90 13.73 -10.38
CA ASN A 100 -13.97 13.63 -11.48
C ASN A 100 -12.48 13.86 -11.09
N ALA A 101 -12.15 13.72 -9.81
CA ALA A 101 -10.76 13.79 -9.36
C ALA A 101 -9.93 12.62 -9.87
N VAL A 102 -8.63 12.89 -10.10
CA VAL A 102 -7.62 11.86 -10.36
C VAL A 102 -6.85 11.61 -9.08
N ILE A 103 -6.82 10.36 -8.62
CA ILE A 103 -6.10 9.94 -7.42
C ILE A 103 -4.84 9.17 -7.87
N VAL A 104 -3.68 9.75 -7.62
CA VAL A 104 -2.38 9.17 -7.92
C VAL A 104 -1.89 8.39 -6.72
N MET A 105 -1.52 7.12 -6.91
CA MET A 105 -0.98 6.24 -5.86
C MET A 105 0.08 5.29 -6.42
N ASP A 106 0.91 4.72 -5.54
CA ASP A 106 1.84 3.65 -5.86
C ASP A 106 1.11 2.31 -6.12
N ASN A 107 1.85 1.32 -6.62
CA ASN A 107 1.32 -0.01 -6.91
C ASN A 107 1.78 -1.02 -5.85
N THR A 108 1.19 -0.98 -4.67
CA THR A 108 1.53 -1.84 -3.52
C THR A 108 0.50 -2.96 -3.27
N ALA A 109 0.90 -3.99 -2.53
CA ALA A 109 0.05 -5.15 -2.27
C ALA A 109 -1.27 -4.80 -1.57
N TYR A 110 -1.28 -3.81 -0.66
CA TYR A 110 -2.47 -3.43 0.11
C TYR A 110 -3.52 -2.66 -0.71
N ASN A 111 -3.16 -2.09 -1.86
CA ASN A 111 -4.08 -1.36 -2.73
C ASN A 111 -4.30 -2.02 -4.09
N SER A 112 -3.63 -3.13 -4.37
CA SER A 112 -3.59 -3.80 -5.69
C SER A 112 -4.35 -5.13 -5.71
N ARG A 113 -5.31 -5.33 -4.79
CA ARG A 113 -6.17 -6.52 -4.84
C ARG A 113 -6.93 -6.54 -6.15
N ARG A 114 -6.76 -7.63 -6.89
CA ARG A 114 -7.50 -7.85 -8.14
C ARG A 114 -8.97 -8.08 -7.85
N SER A 115 -9.85 -7.49 -8.64
CA SER A 115 -11.29 -7.71 -8.56
C SER A 115 -11.64 -9.15 -8.93
N GLU A 116 -10.81 -9.77 -9.77
CA GLU A 116 -10.97 -11.16 -10.20
C GLU A 116 -9.71 -11.99 -9.94
N LYS A 117 -9.89 -13.16 -9.33
CA LYS A 117 -8.83 -14.12 -9.10
C LYS A 117 -8.69 -15.04 -10.31
N VAL A 118 -7.77 -14.72 -11.21
CA VAL A 118 -7.45 -15.57 -12.36
C VAL A 118 -6.75 -16.84 -11.88
N PRO A 119 -7.15 -18.03 -12.38
CA PRO A 119 -6.55 -19.30 -12.00
C PRO A 119 -5.05 -19.38 -12.24
N THR A 120 -4.35 -20.04 -11.31
CA THR A 120 -2.90 -20.29 -11.36
C THR A 120 -2.62 -21.79 -11.25
N ALA A 121 -1.37 -22.18 -11.52
CA ALA A 121 -0.93 -23.59 -11.41
C ALA A 121 -1.10 -24.18 -10.00
N ASN A 122 -1.24 -23.39 -8.96
CA ASN A 122 -1.43 -23.86 -7.58
C ASN A 122 -2.90 -24.20 -7.26
N MET A 123 -3.86 -23.77 -8.08
CA MET A 123 -5.29 -24.05 -7.87
C MET A 123 -5.65 -25.49 -8.25
N ARG A 124 -6.71 -26.02 -7.67
CA ARG A 124 -7.22 -27.35 -8.00
C ARG A 124 -7.89 -27.36 -9.37
N LYS A 125 -7.91 -28.52 -10.06
CA LYS A 125 -8.55 -28.67 -11.38
C LYS A 125 -10.00 -28.17 -11.39
N ALA A 126 -10.78 -28.54 -10.36
CA ALA A 126 -12.18 -28.12 -10.24
C ALA A 126 -12.35 -26.59 -10.13
N GLU A 127 -11.44 -25.89 -9.46
CA GLU A 127 -11.48 -24.43 -9.36
C GLU A 127 -11.19 -23.74 -10.69
N ILE A 128 -10.30 -24.34 -11.50
CA ILE A 128 -10.00 -23.85 -12.85
C ILE A 128 -11.21 -24.07 -13.77
N GLN A 129 -11.84 -25.24 -13.70
CA GLN A 129 -13.07 -25.55 -14.46
C GLN A 129 -14.20 -24.60 -14.09
N ALA A 130 -14.46 -24.39 -12.79
CA ALA A 130 -15.49 -23.44 -12.33
C ALA A 130 -15.23 -22.01 -12.83
N TRP A 131 -13.97 -21.58 -12.90
CA TRP A 131 -13.62 -20.27 -13.46
C TRP A 131 -13.93 -20.21 -14.97
N LEU A 132 -13.55 -21.24 -15.74
CA LEU A 132 -13.83 -21.33 -17.19
C LEU A 132 -15.35 -21.32 -17.45
N GLU A 133 -16.13 -22.06 -16.66
CA GLU A 133 -17.59 -22.06 -16.71
C GLU A 133 -18.16 -20.65 -16.44
N SER A 134 -17.66 -19.97 -15.42
CA SER A 134 -18.09 -18.60 -15.07
C SER A 134 -17.84 -17.58 -16.18
N LYS A 135 -16.91 -17.90 -17.09
CA LYS A 135 -16.56 -17.07 -18.26
C LYS A 135 -17.24 -17.55 -19.56
N ASN A 136 -18.06 -18.59 -19.49
CA ASN A 136 -18.66 -19.25 -20.65
C ASN A 136 -17.61 -19.74 -21.67
N ILE A 137 -16.45 -20.19 -21.20
CA ILE A 137 -15.38 -20.75 -22.01
C ILE A 137 -15.61 -22.28 -22.10
N ALA A 138 -15.76 -22.79 -23.30
CA ALA A 138 -15.95 -24.23 -23.53
C ALA A 138 -14.67 -25.01 -23.21
N PHE A 139 -14.80 -26.12 -22.50
CA PHE A 139 -13.73 -27.08 -22.23
C PHE A 139 -14.29 -28.48 -22.07
N GLU A 140 -13.46 -29.50 -22.20
CA GLU A 140 -13.84 -30.87 -21.96
C GLU A 140 -13.45 -31.32 -20.55
N TYR A 141 -14.32 -32.08 -19.86
CA TYR A 141 -14.10 -32.45 -18.43
C TYR A 141 -12.92 -33.40 -18.24
N ASP A 142 -12.50 -34.14 -19.26
CA ASP A 142 -11.33 -35.04 -19.27
C ASP A 142 -10.01 -34.28 -19.45
N MET A 143 -10.03 -33.04 -19.94
CA MET A 143 -8.83 -32.21 -20.10
C MET A 143 -7.98 -32.23 -18.84
N ILE A 144 -6.66 -32.34 -19.02
CA ILE A 144 -5.70 -32.24 -17.92
C ILE A 144 -5.51 -30.78 -17.48
N LYS A 145 -4.97 -30.60 -16.29
CA LYS A 145 -4.80 -29.26 -15.68
C LYS A 145 -4.01 -28.29 -16.55
N VAL A 146 -3.01 -28.81 -17.31
CA VAL A 146 -2.16 -27.97 -18.18
C VAL A 146 -2.97 -27.39 -19.33
N GLU A 147 -3.84 -28.20 -19.95
CA GLU A 147 -4.72 -27.78 -21.04
C GLU A 147 -5.73 -26.73 -20.57
N LEU A 148 -6.35 -26.94 -19.40
CA LEU A 148 -7.26 -25.97 -18.81
C LEU A 148 -6.55 -24.64 -18.50
N LEU A 149 -5.30 -24.69 -18.02
CA LEU A 149 -4.51 -23.48 -17.77
C LEU A 149 -4.09 -22.78 -19.08
N GLN A 150 -3.98 -23.49 -20.19
CA GLN A 150 -3.76 -22.88 -21.48
C GLN A 150 -5.00 -22.10 -21.92
N LEU A 151 -6.21 -22.67 -21.79
CA LEU A 151 -7.46 -21.95 -22.03
C LEU A 151 -7.59 -20.70 -21.16
N VAL A 152 -7.19 -20.78 -19.88
CA VAL A 152 -7.15 -19.60 -18.98
C VAL A 152 -6.21 -18.54 -19.51
N ARG A 153 -5.02 -18.88 -20.01
CA ARG A 153 -4.05 -17.91 -20.56
C ARG A 153 -4.58 -17.22 -21.81
N GLU A 154 -5.21 -17.97 -22.70
CA GLU A 154 -5.78 -17.48 -23.97
C GLU A 154 -6.96 -16.53 -23.73
N ASN A 155 -7.73 -16.79 -22.66
CA ASN A 155 -8.91 -16.01 -22.29
C ASN A 155 -8.69 -15.07 -21.10
N ARG A 156 -7.44 -14.81 -20.72
CA ARG A 156 -7.12 -13.94 -19.61
C ARG A 156 -7.54 -12.51 -19.95
N PRO A 157 -8.24 -11.80 -19.03
CA PRO A 157 -8.54 -10.38 -19.22
C PRO A 157 -7.28 -9.57 -19.48
N LEU A 158 -7.29 -8.76 -20.52
CA LEU A 158 -6.16 -7.88 -20.89
C LEU A 158 -5.88 -6.85 -19.80
N GLU A 159 -6.90 -6.44 -19.07
CA GLU A 159 -6.80 -5.47 -17.99
C GLU A 159 -6.87 -6.16 -16.62
N ASN A 160 -5.86 -5.96 -15.82
CA ASN A 160 -5.86 -6.37 -14.41
C ASN A 160 -6.65 -5.32 -13.59
N LYS A 161 -7.96 -5.49 -13.48
CA LYS A 161 -8.80 -4.58 -12.67
C LYS A 161 -8.53 -4.77 -11.20
N CYS A 162 -8.19 -3.68 -10.51
CA CYS A 162 -8.07 -3.67 -9.06
C CYS A 162 -9.39 -3.23 -8.42
N VAL A 163 -9.71 -3.81 -7.26
CA VAL A 163 -10.95 -3.48 -6.51
C VAL A 163 -11.02 -1.98 -6.19
N VAL A 164 -9.89 -1.39 -5.80
CA VAL A 164 -9.78 0.03 -5.47
C VAL A 164 -10.09 0.91 -6.68
N ASP A 165 -9.65 0.51 -7.89
CA ASP A 165 -9.90 1.25 -9.11
C ASP A 165 -11.38 1.20 -9.50
N GLU A 166 -12.04 0.05 -9.31
CA GLU A 166 -13.48 -0.11 -9.55
C GLU A 166 -14.31 0.69 -8.53
N ILE A 167 -13.88 0.72 -7.24
CA ILE A 167 -14.52 1.54 -6.20
C ILE A 167 -14.44 3.04 -6.56
N ALA A 168 -13.26 3.50 -6.98
CA ALA A 168 -13.07 4.89 -7.40
C ALA A 168 -13.92 5.24 -8.63
N LYS A 169 -13.91 4.37 -9.63
CA LYS A 169 -14.70 4.51 -10.86
C LYS A 169 -16.21 4.58 -10.58
N ALA A 170 -16.72 3.71 -9.70
CA ALA A 170 -18.12 3.72 -9.29
C ALA A 170 -18.50 5.02 -8.57
N ALA A 171 -17.55 5.67 -7.92
CA ALA A 171 -17.71 6.97 -7.27
C ALA A 171 -17.41 8.16 -8.21
N GLY A 172 -17.19 7.95 -9.52
CA GLY A 172 -16.89 9.01 -10.49
C GLY A 172 -15.48 9.58 -10.38
N ARG A 173 -14.49 8.82 -9.85
CA ARG A 173 -13.08 9.20 -9.72
C ARG A 173 -12.19 8.26 -10.52
N ILE A 174 -10.99 8.72 -10.86
CA ILE A 174 -10.01 7.97 -11.64
C ILE A 174 -8.79 7.67 -10.76
N VAL A 175 -8.32 6.43 -10.76
CA VAL A 175 -7.05 6.05 -10.11
C VAL A 175 -5.96 5.98 -11.16
N LEU A 176 -4.84 6.66 -10.90
CA LEU A 176 -3.60 6.56 -11.67
C LEU A 176 -2.55 5.88 -10.80
N ARG A 177 -2.05 4.74 -11.24
CA ARG A 177 -1.01 3.98 -10.54
C ARG A 177 0.35 4.33 -11.08
N LEU A 178 1.27 4.65 -10.18
CA LEU A 178 2.68 4.81 -10.52
C LEU A 178 3.33 3.42 -10.66
N PRO A 179 4.36 3.29 -11.52
CA PRO A 179 5.07 2.03 -11.76
C PRO A 179 5.87 1.56 -10.53
#